data_61924229256136d640104f9d77575230
#
_entry.id   61924229256136d640104f9d77575230
#
_cell.length_a   1.000
_cell.length_b   1.000
_cell.length_c   1.000
_cell.angle_alpha   90.00
_cell.angle_beta   90.00
_cell.angle_gamma   90.00
#
_symmetry.space_group_name_H-M   'P 1'
#
loop_
_entity.id
_entity.type
_entity.pdbx_description
1 polymer ?
#
loop_
_entity_poly.entity_id
_entity_poly.type
_entity_poly.pdbx_seq_one_letter_code
_entity_poly.pdbx_strand_id
1 'polypeptide(L)'
;MEKKIEWSEKIEKLIEVVKQQFHRILRSNPKKWKLSKEEILRWEASKSMIRKSLKECGYGDEVAKVFIQNYIMEFIQKYGEISPITIDSMFPFQNPSEIELRTKFLILLSLKEQEVGKEALEHLIECYHWNQSKYQGDDSVYEVSMQDVERAFYQEYRPLSYEEKLKILVQRIYESYLGYGMIDQLLWMNLDGVSGGVSKNEKTIWIFYHGITIHFSFLTFEDDREFIRVCKNLYRYESIGQLSQSRGYITGTRKDGSRVVVMRPPFSETWVFFVRKFDMAKQLELEGILKWDTNRDIYRMLKWIVKGCQVMGVTGNQGSGKTTLLMALIQFIPFAYTIRVQELTFELQLRERYPDRNILSLRETESISGQEALDLLKKTDGMVTILGEVATHEVASWLIQVAQTASLFTMFTHHAKTTKTLVEGLRNALLKEGGFQNETIALEQVVSSIRFDVHMEKTREGERYIERITEIIPNYQQEGVLSRDLIVWEKGSYVIKNQMSKETKYAILRHLTAKEKQQFLEEMGARYGD
;
A
#
# COMPACT_ATOMS: atom_id res chain seq x y z
N MET A 1 -38.62 13.97 3.75
CA MET A 1 -37.64 14.56 4.65
C MET A 1 -37.80 14.08 6.09
N GLU A 2 -39.00 14.20 6.66
CA GLU A 2 -39.31 13.78 8.04
C GLU A 2 -38.97 12.30 8.35
N LYS A 3 -39.32 11.35 7.48
CA LYS A 3 -39.03 9.93 7.69
C LYS A 3 -37.52 9.60 7.67
N LYS A 4 -36.70 10.32 6.87
CA LYS A 4 -35.24 10.13 6.87
C LYS A 4 -34.61 10.58 8.19
N ILE A 5 -35.14 11.61 8.80
CA ILE A 5 -34.72 12.09 10.12
C ILE A 5 -35.06 11.04 11.18
N GLU A 6 -36.24 10.43 11.11
CA GLU A 6 -36.69 9.38 12.05
C GLU A 6 -35.77 8.14 12.04
N TRP A 7 -35.33 7.68 10.86
CA TRP A 7 -34.44 6.53 10.74
C TRP A 7 -33.04 6.84 11.29
N SER A 8 -32.49 8.02 11.01
CA SER A 8 -31.20 8.47 11.54
C SER A 8 -31.22 8.51 13.07
N GLU A 9 -32.28 9.06 13.68
CA GLU A 9 -32.44 9.11 15.13
C GLU A 9 -32.51 7.71 15.78
N LYS A 10 -33.17 6.76 15.13
CA LYS A 10 -33.25 5.37 15.64
C LYS A 10 -31.86 4.70 15.65
N ILE A 11 -31.08 4.88 14.59
CA ILE A 11 -29.71 4.35 14.52
C ILE A 11 -28.82 5.03 15.57
N GLU A 12 -28.90 6.35 15.74
CA GLU A 12 -28.14 7.08 16.75
C GLU A 12 -28.45 6.60 18.17
N LYS A 13 -29.74 6.37 18.49
CA LYS A 13 -30.14 5.79 19.77
C LYS A 13 -29.55 4.41 19.98
N LEU A 14 -29.53 3.56 18.94
CA LEU A 14 -28.96 2.23 19.02
C LEU A 14 -27.45 2.27 19.21
N ILE A 15 -26.75 3.17 18.52
CA ILE A 15 -25.32 3.42 18.72
C ILE A 15 -25.04 3.83 20.17
N GLU A 16 -25.86 4.73 20.74
CA GLU A 16 -25.67 5.17 22.12
C GLU A 16 -25.89 4.05 23.13
N VAL A 17 -26.91 3.20 22.92
CA VAL A 17 -27.14 2.00 23.76
C VAL A 17 -25.95 1.05 23.72
N VAL A 18 -25.37 0.80 22.53
CA VAL A 18 -24.16 -0.04 22.37
C VAL A 18 -22.96 0.60 23.07
N LYS A 19 -22.76 1.92 22.97
CA LYS A 19 -21.70 2.64 23.69
C LYS A 19 -21.84 2.48 25.21
N GLN A 20 -23.05 2.68 25.73
CA GLN A 20 -23.33 2.54 27.16
C GLN A 20 -23.05 1.11 27.63
N GLN A 21 -23.37 0.09 26.84
CA GLN A 21 -23.08 -1.30 27.16
C GLN A 21 -21.57 -1.54 27.27
N PHE A 22 -20.75 -1.08 26.32
CA PHE A 22 -19.31 -1.19 26.41
C PHE A 22 -18.74 -0.45 27.63
N HIS A 23 -19.21 0.77 27.90
CA HIS A 23 -18.83 1.52 29.10
C HIS A 23 -19.18 0.79 30.38
N ARG A 24 -20.38 0.17 30.45
CA ARG A 24 -20.84 -0.62 31.59
C ARG A 24 -19.94 -1.81 31.84
N ILE A 25 -19.58 -2.57 30.79
CA ILE A 25 -18.68 -3.71 30.90
C ILE A 25 -17.31 -3.26 31.40
N LEU A 26 -16.73 -2.25 30.76
CA LEU A 26 -15.37 -1.79 31.10
C LEU A 26 -15.27 -1.23 32.52
N ARG A 27 -16.32 -0.61 33.07
CA ARG A 27 -16.36 -0.04 34.42
C ARG A 27 -16.84 -0.99 35.49
N SER A 28 -17.47 -2.11 35.11
CA SER A 28 -18.02 -3.07 36.07
C SER A 28 -16.94 -3.74 36.93
N ASN A 29 -17.30 -4.02 38.17
CA ASN A 29 -16.48 -4.77 39.12
C ASN A 29 -17.23 -6.03 39.59
N PRO A 30 -16.92 -7.21 39.04
CA PRO A 30 -17.64 -8.45 39.34
C PRO A 30 -17.51 -8.90 40.80
N LYS A 31 -16.47 -8.43 41.51
CA LYS A 31 -16.27 -8.72 42.92
C LYS A 31 -17.39 -8.15 43.82
N LYS A 32 -18.17 -7.19 43.31
CA LYS A 32 -19.34 -6.64 44.02
C LYS A 32 -20.61 -7.45 43.77
N TRP A 33 -20.56 -8.45 42.92
CA TRP A 33 -21.70 -9.29 42.57
C TRP A 33 -21.61 -10.60 43.34
N LYS A 34 -22.76 -11.20 43.67
CA LYS A 34 -22.81 -12.51 44.35
C LYS A 34 -22.56 -13.65 43.36
N LEU A 35 -21.35 -13.68 42.77
CA LEU A 35 -20.92 -14.67 41.78
C LEU A 35 -19.90 -15.63 42.42
N SER A 36 -19.85 -16.85 41.91
CA SER A 36 -18.81 -17.82 42.26
C SER A 36 -17.42 -17.36 41.75
N LYS A 37 -16.36 -17.92 42.31
CA LYS A 37 -14.99 -17.62 41.85
C LYS A 37 -14.81 -17.92 40.37
N GLU A 38 -15.38 -18.99 39.85
CA GLU A 38 -15.29 -19.36 38.44
C GLU A 38 -16.03 -18.37 37.53
N GLU A 39 -17.22 -17.92 37.92
CA GLU A 39 -17.98 -16.90 37.18
C GLU A 39 -17.26 -15.55 37.15
N ILE A 40 -16.62 -15.16 38.26
CA ILE A 40 -15.78 -13.96 38.32
C ILE A 40 -14.60 -14.08 37.36
N LEU A 41 -13.89 -15.20 37.33
CA LEU A 41 -12.75 -15.42 36.43
C LEU A 41 -13.18 -15.41 34.97
N ARG A 42 -14.28 -16.07 34.61
CA ARG A 42 -14.83 -16.04 33.25
C ARG A 42 -15.21 -14.62 32.82
N TRP A 43 -15.81 -13.86 33.74
CA TRP A 43 -16.22 -12.49 33.48
C TRP A 43 -15.00 -11.55 33.28
N GLU A 44 -13.99 -11.66 34.15
CA GLU A 44 -12.73 -10.90 34.04
C GLU A 44 -11.99 -11.23 32.74
N ALA A 45 -11.96 -12.48 32.31
CA ALA A 45 -11.40 -12.91 31.03
C ALA A 45 -12.16 -12.28 29.84
N SER A 46 -13.50 -12.36 29.85
CA SER A 46 -14.36 -11.74 28.82
C SER A 46 -14.17 -10.23 28.76
N LYS A 47 -14.14 -9.55 29.91
CA LYS A 47 -13.88 -8.11 30.00
C LYS A 47 -12.51 -7.73 29.45
N SER A 48 -11.47 -8.51 29.76
CA SER A 48 -10.11 -8.32 29.27
C SER A 48 -10.06 -8.46 27.75
N MET A 49 -10.73 -9.48 27.22
CA MET A 49 -10.82 -9.74 25.78
C MET A 49 -11.54 -8.61 25.04
N ILE A 50 -12.70 -8.15 25.54
CA ILE A 50 -13.41 -7.00 24.98
C ILE A 50 -12.54 -5.75 24.99
N ARG A 51 -11.87 -5.46 26.13
CA ARG A 51 -10.98 -4.28 26.24
C ARG A 51 -9.84 -4.33 25.22
N LYS A 52 -9.21 -5.50 25.06
CA LYS A 52 -8.15 -5.73 24.08
C LYS A 52 -8.68 -5.52 22.67
N SER A 53 -9.79 -6.15 22.31
CA SER A 53 -10.37 -6.06 20.97
C SER A 53 -10.83 -4.64 20.61
N LEU A 54 -11.41 -3.89 21.56
CA LEU A 54 -11.77 -2.47 21.36
C LEU A 54 -10.53 -1.61 21.05
N LYS A 55 -9.39 -1.90 21.70
CA LYS A 55 -8.13 -1.20 21.41
C LYS A 55 -7.60 -1.59 20.02
N GLU A 56 -7.61 -2.87 19.70
CA GLU A 56 -7.12 -3.42 18.44
C GLU A 56 -7.98 -2.99 17.23
N CYS A 57 -9.30 -2.83 17.40
CA CYS A 57 -10.17 -2.21 16.38
C CYS A 57 -9.66 -0.81 15.98
N GLY A 58 -9.23 0.01 16.95
CA GLY A 58 -8.63 1.31 16.69
C GLY A 58 -7.30 1.24 15.95
N TYR A 59 -6.66 0.08 15.88
CA TYR A 59 -5.43 -0.18 15.13
C TYR A 59 -5.69 -0.75 13.73
N GLY A 60 -6.95 -1.08 13.41
CA GLY A 60 -7.32 -1.71 12.16
C GLY A 60 -7.10 -3.22 12.14
N ASP A 61 -7.26 -3.89 13.28
CA ASP A 61 -7.20 -5.35 13.36
C ASP A 61 -8.51 -5.99 12.88
N GLU A 62 -8.43 -6.85 11.86
CA GLU A 62 -9.59 -7.50 11.26
C GLU A 62 -10.25 -8.51 12.20
N VAL A 63 -9.46 -9.29 12.92
CA VAL A 63 -9.96 -10.31 13.86
C VAL A 63 -10.71 -9.63 15.02
N ALA A 64 -10.14 -8.55 15.53
CA ALA A 64 -10.79 -7.76 16.58
C ALA A 64 -12.07 -7.09 16.08
N LYS A 65 -12.10 -6.60 14.82
CA LYS A 65 -13.29 -6.05 14.19
C LYS A 65 -14.42 -7.08 14.16
N VAL A 66 -14.16 -8.25 13.60
CA VAL A 66 -15.15 -9.34 13.51
C VAL A 66 -15.65 -9.75 14.89
N PHE A 67 -14.75 -9.87 15.86
CA PHE A 67 -15.15 -10.20 17.25
C PHE A 67 -16.09 -9.15 17.85
N ILE A 68 -15.78 -7.87 17.70
CA ILE A 68 -16.62 -6.78 18.22
C ILE A 68 -17.94 -6.67 17.45
N GLN A 69 -17.95 -6.87 16.15
CA GLN A 69 -19.18 -6.91 15.35
C GLN A 69 -20.10 -8.05 15.78
N ASN A 70 -19.58 -9.25 16.01
CA ASN A 70 -20.35 -10.36 16.54
C ASN A 70 -20.90 -10.04 17.92
N TYR A 71 -20.11 -9.43 18.80
CA TYR A 71 -20.59 -8.98 20.10
C TYR A 71 -21.74 -7.95 19.99
N ILE A 72 -21.60 -6.96 19.10
CA ILE A 72 -22.67 -5.97 18.83
C ILE A 72 -23.91 -6.69 18.32
N MET A 73 -23.76 -7.63 17.39
CA MET A 73 -24.85 -8.40 16.79
C MET A 73 -25.63 -9.16 17.88
N GLU A 74 -24.97 -9.93 18.70
CA GLU A 74 -25.61 -10.68 19.81
C GLU A 74 -26.30 -9.73 20.81
N PHE A 75 -25.66 -8.60 21.11
CA PHE A 75 -26.21 -7.62 22.03
C PHE A 75 -27.49 -6.97 21.51
N ILE A 76 -27.51 -6.51 20.24
CA ILE A 76 -28.70 -5.85 19.67
C ILE A 76 -29.86 -6.82 19.42
N GLN A 77 -29.57 -8.08 19.10
CA GLN A 77 -30.59 -9.13 19.00
C GLN A 77 -31.26 -9.40 20.35
N LYS A 78 -30.44 -9.47 21.41
CA LYS A 78 -30.94 -9.84 22.74
C LYS A 78 -31.61 -8.68 23.49
N TYR A 79 -31.05 -7.48 23.38
CA TYR A 79 -31.46 -6.31 24.19
C TYR A 79 -31.98 -5.15 23.37
N GLY A 80 -31.76 -5.12 22.06
CA GLY A 80 -32.22 -4.09 21.14
C GLY A 80 -33.56 -4.42 20.50
N GLU A 81 -34.21 -5.54 20.88
CA GLU A 81 -35.48 -6.03 20.31
C GLU A 81 -35.46 -6.16 18.77
N ILE A 82 -34.28 -6.43 18.21
CA ILE A 82 -34.09 -6.57 16.77
C ILE A 82 -34.27 -8.04 16.38
N SER A 83 -35.39 -8.30 15.71
CA SER A 83 -35.85 -9.60 15.26
C SER A 83 -36.14 -9.56 13.74
N PRO A 84 -36.39 -10.69 13.10
CA PRO A 84 -36.84 -10.72 11.70
C PRO A 84 -38.08 -9.88 11.42
N ILE A 85 -38.92 -9.67 12.45
CA ILE A 85 -40.17 -8.89 12.34
C ILE A 85 -39.93 -7.40 12.54
N THR A 86 -39.02 -7.02 13.44
CA THR A 86 -38.81 -5.63 13.86
C THR A 86 -37.70 -4.91 13.11
N ILE A 87 -36.77 -5.61 12.45
CA ILE A 87 -35.61 -5.00 11.80
C ILE A 87 -36.00 -3.94 10.75
N ASP A 88 -37.05 -4.18 10.00
CA ASP A 88 -37.55 -3.23 8.99
C ASP A 88 -38.21 -1.99 9.60
N SER A 89 -38.55 -2.02 10.90
CA SER A 89 -38.98 -0.83 11.64
C SER A 89 -37.83 0.04 12.12
N MET A 90 -36.61 -0.52 12.14
CA MET A 90 -35.41 0.20 12.53
C MET A 90 -34.71 0.86 11.34
N PHE A 91 -34.89 0.29 10.13
CA PHE A 91 -34.29 0.80 8.91
C PHE A 91 -35.14 0.42 7.68
N PRO A 92 -35.28 1.30 6.66
CA PRO A 92 -36.25 1.13 5.56
C PRO A 92 -35.74 0.12 4.48
N PHE A 93 -35.36 -1.08 4.86
CA PHE A 93 -34.89 -2.08 3.91
C PHE A 93 -35.96 -2.50 2.88
N GLN A 94 -37.24 -2.40 3.21
CA GLN A 94 -38.33 -2.71 2.30
C GLN A 94 -38.59 -1.60 1.27
N ASN A 95 -38.10 -0.37 1.51
CA ASN A 95 -38.29 0.78 0.64
C ASN A 95 -36.94 1.30 0.11
N PRO A 96 -36.40 0.73 -0.95
CA PRO A 96 -35.08 1.11 -1.48
C PRO A 96 -34.92 2.60 -1.80
N SER A 97 -36.02 3.29 -2.14
CA SER A 97 -36.04 4.73 -2.42
C SER A 97 -35.83 5.60 -1.15
N GLU A 98 -36.14 5.09 0.03
CA GLU A 98 -35.96 5.78 1.31
C GLU A 98 -34.56 5.55 1.91
N ILE A 99 -33.81 4.56 1.40
CA ILE A 99 -32.45 4.26 1.86
C ILE A 99 -31.53 5.42 1.49
N GLU A 100 -30.75 5.87 2.47
CA GLU A 100 -29.72 6.88 2.29
C GLU A 100 -28.61 6.38 1.34
N LEU A 101 -28.03 7.25 0.51
CA LEU A 101 -27.05 6.90 -0.51
C LEU A 101 -25.81 6.19 0.05
N ARG A 102 -25.30 6.66 1.19
CA ARG A 102 -24.20 6.00 1.91
C ARG A 102 -24.54 4.54 2.25
N THR A 103 -25.76 4.30 2.70
CA THR A 103 -26.20 2.94 3.03
C THR A 103 -26.51 2.11 1.79
N LYS A 104 -26.98 2.70 0.69
CA LYS A 104 -27.08 2.03 -0.62
C LYS A 104 -25.72 1.50 -1.07
N PHE A 105 -24.69 2.33 -0.94
CA PHE A 105 -23.31 1.93 -1.27
C PHE A 105 -22.79 0.83 -0.33
N LEU A 106 -23.07 0.92 0.97
CA LEU A 106 -22.73 -0.12 1.94
C LEU A 106 -23.39 -1.47 1.60
N ILE A 107 -24.67 -1.43 1.19
CA ILE A 107 -25.40 -2.63 0.72
C ILE A 107 -24.72 -3.22 -0.52
N LEU A 108 -24.41 -2.38 -1.52
CA LEU A 108 -23.69 -2.81 -2.73
C LEU A 108 -22.39 -3.52 -2.39
N LEU A 109 -21.56 -2.90 -1.56
CA LEU A 109 -20.29 -3.48 -1.13
C LEU A 109 -20.52 -4.82 -0.40
N SER A 110 -21.50 -4.86 0.52
CA SER A 110 -21.79 -6.07 1.30
C SER A 110 -22.30 -7.22 0.42
N LEU A 111 -23.11 -6.94 -0.59
CA LEU A 111 -23.59 -7.95 -1.54
C LEU A 111 -22.44 -8.49 -2.38
N LYS A 112 -21.60 -7.62 -2.93
CA LYS A 112 -20.43 -8.04 -3.73
C LYS A 112 -19.35 -8.71 -2.90
N GLU A 113 -19.14 -8.30 -1.64
CA GLU A 113 -18.22 -8.96 -0.73
C GLU A 113 -18.57 -10.43 -0.47
N GLN A 114 -19.88 -10.77 -0.46
CA GLN A 114 -20.32 -12.16 -0.35
C GLN A 114 -19.97 -12.99 -1.61
N GLU A 115 -19.89 -12.35 -2.78
CA GLU A 115 -19.61 -13.00 -4.05
C GLU A 115 -18.10 -13.15 -4.32
N VAL A 116 -17.34 -12.07 -4.12
CA VAL A 116 -15.93 -11.94 -4.53
C VAL A 116 -14.98 -11.50 -3.42
N GLY A 117 -15.44 -11.42 -2.17
CA GLY A 117 -14.61 -11.06 -1.03
C GLY A 117 -14.04 -9.64 -1.12
N LYS A 118 -12.75 -9.49 -0.84
CA LYS A 118 -12.06 -8.18 -0.82
C LYS A 118 -11.99 -7.47 -2.18
N GLU A 119 -12.30 -8.17 -3.26
CA GLU A 119 -12.35 -7.63 -4.63
C GLU A 119 -13.69 -6.92 -4.95
N ALA A 120 -14.60 -6.84 -3.98
CA ALA A 120 -15.95 -6.28 -4.17
C ALA A 120 -15.96 -4.87 -4.78
N LEU A 121 -15.13 -3.96 -4.26
CA LEU A 121 -15.03 -2.61 -4.81
C LEU A 121 -14.41 -2.60 -6.21
N GLU A 122 -13.35 -3.38 -6.43
CA GLU A 122 -12.71 -3.56 -7.73
C GLU A 122 -13.73 -4.05 -8.77
N HIS A 123 -14.51 -5.07 -8.43
CA HIS A 123 -15.57 -5.58 -9.28
C HIS A 123 -16.65 -4.53 -9.62
N LEU A 124 -17.07 -3.72 -8.64
CA LEU A 124 -18.00 -2.61 -8.89
C LEU A 124 -17.41 -1.53 -9.80
N ILE A 125 -16.14 -1.17 -9.58
CA ILE A 125 -15.44 -0.18 -10.43
C ILE A 125 -15.38 -0.67 -11.89
N GLU A 126 -15.07 -1.93 -12.11
CA GLU A 126 -14.96 -2.50 -13.45
C GLU A 126 -16.32 -2.70 -14.12
N CYS A 127 -17.29 -3.32 -13.43
CA CYS A 127 -18.62 -3.59 -13.99
C CYS A 127 -19.39 -2.31 -14.36
N TYR A 128 -19.24 -1.25 -13.56
CA TYR A 128 -19.93 0.03 -13.77
C TYR A 128 -19.06 1.08 -14.44
N HIS A 129 -17.85 0.70 -14.87
CA HIS A 129 -16.90 1.57 -15.57
C HIS A 129 -16.56 2.85 -14.79
N TRP A 130 -16.47 2.77 -13.46
CA TRP A 130 -16.13 3.90 -12.61
C TRP A 130 -14.66 4.33 -12.74
N ASN A 131 -13.84 3.52 -13.38
CA ASN A 131 -12.45 3.80 -13.77
C ASN A 131 -12.33 4.45 -15.15
N GLN A 132 -13.43 4.76 -15.82
CA GLN A 132 -13.41 5.50 -17.07
C GLN A 132 -13.48 7.02 -16.83
N SER A 133 -12.69 7.77 -17.59
CA SER A 133 -12.73 9.24 -17.49
C SER A 133 -14.03 9.79 -18.03
N LYS A 134 -14.58 10.76 -17.32
CA LYS A 134 -15.70 11.59 -17.76
C LYS A 134 -15.16 12.93 -18.23
N TYR A 135 -15.70 13.47 -19.30
CA TYR A 135 -15.33 14.81 -19.78
C TYR A 135 -16.03 15.88 -18.95
N GLN A 136 -15.25 16.83 -18.45
CA GLN A 136 -15.74 18.03 -17.79
C GLN A 136 -15.11 19.26 -18.48
N GLY A 137 -15.78 19.82 -19.48
CA GLY A 137 -15.19 20.77 -20.40
C GLY A 137 -14.11 20.12 -21.26
N ASP A 138 -12.92 20.70 -21.30
CA ASP A 138 -11.76 20.17 -22.04
C ASP A 138 -10.93 19.14 -21.24
N ASP A 139 -11.24 18.95 -19.94
CA ASP A 139 -10.53 18.04 -19.05
C ASP A 139 -11.26 16.73 -18.83
N SER A 140 -10.51 15.66 -18.57
CA SER A 140 -11.03 14.36 -18.18
C SER A 140 -10.87 14.15 -16.67
N VAL A 141 -11.97 13.79 -16.01
CA VAL A 141 -12.00 13.50 -14.57
C VAL A 141 -12.50 12.08 -14.32
N TYR A 142 -11.99 11.45 -13.27
CA TYR A 142 -12.51 10.19 -12.78
C TYR A 142 -13.40 10.49 -11.56
N GLU A 143 -14.71 10.30 -11.72
CA GLU A 143 -15.67 10.61 -10.68
C GLU A 143 -16.78 9.56 -10.61
N VAL A 144 -17.12 9.15 -9.38
CA VAL A 144 -18.32 8.38 -9.06
C VAL A 144 -19.31 9.32 -8.38
N SER A 145 -20.39 9.62 -9.10
CA SER A 145 -21.45 10.52 -8.64
C SER A 145 -22.57 9.76 -7.90
N MET A 146 -23.50 10.51 -7.30
CA MET A 146 -24.73 9.93 -6.71
C MET A 146 -25.51 9.08 -7.72
N GLN A 147 -25.63 9.53 -8.96
CA GLN A 147 -26.36 8.84 -10.02
C GLN A 147 -25.70 7.51 -10.39
N ASP A 148 -24.36 7.44 -10.38
CA ASP A 148 -23.63 6.20 -10.67
C ASP A 148 -23.91 5.13 -9.63
N VAL A 149 -23.91 5.52 -8.34
CA VAL A 149 -24.21 4.61 -7.23
C VAL A 149 -25.68 4.18 -7.22
N GLU A 150 -26.60 5.10 -7.48
CA GLU A 150 -28.01 4.74 -7.57
C GLU A 150 -28.29 3.77 -8.72
N ARG A 151 -27.67 3.99 -9.89
CA ARG A 151 -27.79 3.07 -11.01
C ARG A 151 -27.28 1.67 -10.63
N ALA A 152 -26.09 1.58 -10.08
CA ALA A 152 -25.51 0.31 -9.64
C ALA A 152 -26.39 -0.36 -8.56
N PHE A 153 -26.87 0.44 -7.59
CA PHE A 153 -27.71 -0.06 -6.53
C PHE A 153 -29.02 -0.69 -7.07
N TYR A 154 -29.76 -0.02 -7.95
CA TYR A 154 -31.00 -0.55 -8.47
C TYR A 154 -30.81 -1.73 -9.45
N GLN A 155 -29.63 -1.90 -10.02
CA GLN A 155 -29.30 -3.07 -10.84
C GLN A 155 -28.95 -4.30 -10.00
N GLU A 156 -28.27 -4.12 -8.88
CA GLU A 156 -27.79 -5.21 -8.01
C GLU A 156 -28.77 -5.51 -6.85
N TYR A 157 -29.65 -4.56 -6.53
CA TYR A 157 -30.51 -4.68 -5.36
C TYR A 157 -31.50 -5.83 -5.49
N ARG A 158 -31.53 -6.66 -4.46
CA ARG A 158 -32.52 -7.70 -4.23
C ARG A 158 -33.03 -7.60 -2.79
N PRO A 159 -34.19 -8.22 -2.48
CA PRO A 159 -34.63 -8.34 -1.10
C PRO A 159 -33.54 -9.00 -0.24
N LEU A 160 -33.20 -8.33 0.85
CA LEU A 160 -32.17 -8.78 1.78
C LEU A 160 -32.76 -9.77 2.79
N SER A 161 -32.02 -10.81 3.12
CA SER A 161 -32.33 -11.70 4.23
C SER A 161 -32.20 -10.97 5.57
N TYR A 162 -32.77 -11.52 6.63
CA TYR A 162 -32.61 -10.95 7.97
C TYR A 162 -31.13 -10.83 8.39
N GLU A 163 -30.34 -11.84 8.08
CA GLU A 163 -28.92 -11.88 8.42
C GLU A 163 -28.11 -10.80 7.67
N GLU A 164 -28.42 -10.55 6.40
CA GLU A 164 -27.82 -9.48 5.62
C GLU A 164 -28.18 -8.10 6.18
N LYS A 165 -29.45 -7.87 6.47
CA LYS A 165 -29.93 -6.63 7.11
C LYS A 165 -29.24 -6.38 8.44
N LEU A 166 -29.12 -7.43 9.25
CA LEU A 166 -28.46 -7.35 10.55
C LEU A 166 -26.97 -7.04 10.43
N LYS A 167 -26.25 -7.66 9.50
CA LYS A 167 -24.84 -7.34 9.22
C LYS A 167 -24.66 -5.88 8.80
N ILE A 168 -25.50 -5.37 7.92
CA ILE A 168 -25.47 -3.96 7.48
C ILE A 168 -25.69 -3.02 8.68
N LEU A 169 -26.66 -3.31 9.53
CA LEU A 169 -26.94 -2.52 10.73
C LEU A 169 -25.75 -2.55 11.70
N VAL A 170 -25.19 -3.71 11.95
CA VAL A 170 -23.99 -3.88 12.81
C VAL A 170 -22.80 -3.11 12.23
N GLN A 171 -22.57 -3.15 10.93
CA GLN A 171 -21.50 -2.40 10.28
C GLN A 171 -21.73 -0.88 10.46
N ARG A 172 -22.94 -0.37 10.28
CA ARG A 172 -23.27 1.04 10.51
C ARG A 172 -23.00 1.48 11.96
N ILE A 173 -23.35 0.65 12.93
CA ILE A 173 -23.05 0.92 14.35
C ILE A 173 -21.54 0.92 14.60
N TYR A 174 -20.85 -0.08 14.08
CA TYR A 174 -19.41 -0.25 14.26
C TYR A 174 -18.63 0.94 13.67
N GLU A 175 -18.87 1.29 12.42
CA GLU A 175 -18.15 2.35 11.71
C GLU A 175 -18.35 3.73 12.35
N SER A 176 -19.55 3.99 12.89
CA SER A 176 -19.87 5.26 13.54
C SER A 176 -19.28 5.40 14.94
N TYR A 177 -19.08 4.29 15.65
CA TYR A 177 -18.60 4.31 17.03
C TYR A 177 -17.09 4.01 17.14
N LEU A 178 -16.63 2.91 16.56
CA LEU A 178 -15.27 2.37 16.75
C LEU A 178 -14.42 2.47 15.49
N GLY A 179 -15.03 2.23 14.34
CA GLY A 179 -14.36 2.12 13.06
C GLY A 179 -13.96 3.48 12.46
N TYR A 180 -13.64 3.43 11.19
CA TYR A 180 -13.17 4.58 10.43
C TYR A 180 -14.27 5.30 9.66
N GLY A 181 -15.51 5.35 10.23
CA GLY A 181 -16.64 5.96 9.56
C GLY A 181 -16.91 5.31 8.20
N MET A 182 -17.33 6.10 7.24
CA MET A 182 -17.70 5.61 5.92
C MET A 182 -16.56 4.99 5.11
N ILE A 183 -15.30 5.20 5.49
CA ILE A 183 -14.15 4.55 4.84
C ILE A 183 -13.81 3.20 5.46
N ASP A 184 -14.51 2.78 6.51
CA ASP A 184 -14.18 1.58 7.27
C ASP A 184 -14.13 0.34 6.38
N GLN A 185 -15.14 0.09 5.56
CA GLN A 185 -15.14 -1.03 4.62
C GLN A 185 -14.12 -0.85 3.50
N LEU A 186 -13.93 0.38 2.97
CA LEU A 186 -12.97 0.63 1.91
C LEU A 186 -11.54 0.25 2.31
N LEU A 187 -11.21 0.43 3.58
CA LEU A 187 -9.89 0.07 4.10
C LEU A 187 -9.62 -1.45 4.09
N TRP A 188 -10.67 -2.29 3.96
CA TRP A 188 -10.56 -3.75 3.85
C TRP A 188 -10.56 -4.26 2.42
N MET A 189 -11.04 -3.45 1.47
CA MET A 189 -11.12 -3.81 0.05
C MET A 189 -9.76 -3.71 -0.64
N ASN A 190 -9.61 -4.39 -1.77
CA ASN A 190 -8.45 -4.26 -2.64
C ASN A 190 -8.49 -2.90 -3.34
N LEU A 191 -7.57 -2.02 -2.97
CA LEU A 191 -7.36 -0.70 -3.57
C LEU A 191 -5.97 -0.18 -3.20
N ASP A 192 -5.44 0.76 -3.97
CA ASP A 192 -4.10 1.31 -3.72
C ASP A 192 -4.10 2.29 -2.52
N GLY A 193 -5.24 2.92 -2.22
CA GLY A 193 -5.34 3.83 -1.07
C GLY A 193 -6.60 4.68 -1.06
N VAL A 194 -6.74 5.47 0.01
CA VAL A 194 -7.87 6.39 0.25
C VAL A 194 -7.33 7.70 0.81
N SER A 195 -7.91 8.82 0.40
CA SER A 195 -7.66 10.13 1.02
C SER A 195 -8.93 10.92 1.26
N GLY A 196 -8.87 11.86 2.19
CA GLY A 196 -9.96 12.80 2.49
C GLY A 196 -9.45 14.14 3.00
N GLY A 197 -10.26 15.18 2.86
CA GLY A 197 -9.88 16.55 3.22
C GLY A 197 -9.06 17.29 2.18
N VAL A 198 -8.94 16.75 0.95
CA VAL A 198 -8.07 17.30 -0.11
C VAL A 198 -8.81 18.13 -1.15
N SER A 199 -10.12 18.25 -1.06
CA SER A 199 -10.93 19.04 -1.99
C SER A 199 -11.68 20.16 -1.28
N LYS A 200 -12.25 21.09 -2.05
CA LYS A 200 -13.05 22.19 -1.51
C LYS A 200 -14.20 21.68 -0.63
N ASN A 201 -14.81 20.56 -1.00
CA ASN A 201 -15.69 19.80 -0.12
C ASN A 201 -14.83 18.84 0.70
N GLU A 202 -14.31 19.29 1.81
CA GLU A 202 -13.35 18.61 2.68
C GLU A 202 -13.79 17.22 3.15
N LYS A 203 -15.10 16.96 3.14
CA LYS A 203 -15.68 15.72 3.64
C LYS A 203 -15.77 14.62 2.59
N THR A 204 -15.42 14.90 1.32
CA THR A 204 -15.44 13.89 0.25
C THR A 204 -14.19 13.02 0.24
N ILE A 205 -14.31 11.84 -0.39
CA ILE A 205 -13.28 10.82 -0.44
C ILE A 205 -12.73 10.68 -1.84
N TRP A 206 -11.42 10.46 -1.91
CA TRP A 206 -10.72 10.07 -3.13
C TRP A 206 -10.13 8.69 -2.94
N ILE A 207 -10.30 7.83 -3.94
CA ILE A 207 -9.78 6.46 -3.96
C ILE A 207 -8.66 6.38 -4.98
N PHE A 208 -7.55 5.75 -4.58
CA PHE A 208 -6.46 5.38 -5.48
C PHE A 208 -6.69 3.93 -5.92
N TYR A 209 -6.80 3.74 -7.24
CA TYR A 209 -7.09 2.45 -7.83
C TYR A 209 -6.30 2.27 -9.12
N HIS A 210 -5.45 1.24 -9.20
CA HIS A 210 -4.58 0.90 -10.33
C HIS A 210 -3.85 2.11 -10.94
N GLY A 211 -3.43 3.04 -10.06
CA GLY A 211 -2.67 4.22 -10.44
C GLY A 211 -3.48 5.41 -10.92
N ILE A 212 -4.80 5.34 -10.96
CA ILE A 212 -5.69 6.48 -11.16
C ILE A 212 -6.28 6.95 -9.82
N THR A 213 -6.75 8.18 -9.78
CA THR A 213 -7.40 8.76 -8.61
C THR A 213 -8.85 9.04 -8.95
N ILE A 214 -9.78 8.38 -8.25
CA ILE A 214 -11.22 8.48 -8.49
C ILE A 214 -11.85 9.26 -7.36
N HIS A 215 -12.57 10.33 -7.68
CA HIS A 215 -13.34 11.11 -6.74
C HIS A 215 -14.68 10.45 -6.44
N PHE A 216 -14.90 10.00 -5.20
CA PHE A 216 -16.20 9.51 -4.73
C PHE A 216 -16.99 10.69 -4.17
N SER A 217 -17.51 11.55 -5.06
CA SER A 217 -18.18 12.81 -4.69
C SER A 217 -19.47 12.61 -3.89
N PHE A 218 -20.08 11.44 -3.99
CA PHE A 218 -21.28 11.05 -3.23
C PHE A 218 -20.95 10.63 -1.78
N LEU A 219 -19.71 10.23 -1.50
CA LEU A 219 -19.32 9.67 -0.21
C LEU A 219 -18.71 10.78 0.65
N THR A 220 -19.51 11.28 1.61
CA THR A 220 -19.16 12.40 2.48
C THR A 220 -19.31 12.03 3.95
N PHE A 221 -18.38 12.49 4.80
CA PHE A 221 -18.55 12.39 6.25
C PHE A 221 -19.73 13.26 6.73
N GLU A 222 -20.41 12.82 7.76
CA GLU A 222 -21.61 13.48 8.27
C GLU A 222 -21.27 14.87 8.85
N ASP A 223 -20.22 14.94 9.66
CA ASP A 223 -19.75 16.18 10.28
C ASP A 223 -18.24 16.21 10.47
N ASP A 224 -17.71 17.33 10.94
CA ASP A 224 -16.29 17.53 11.24
C ASP A 224 -15.82 16.67 12.41
N ARG A 225 -16.70 16.32 13.34
CA ARG A 225 -16.36 15.50 14.51
C ARG A 225 -16.07 14.07 14.08
N GLU A 226 -16.91 13.52 13.21
CA GLU A 226 -16.67 12.20 12.62
C GLU A 226 -15.34 12.20 11.84
N PHE A 227 -15.13 13.19 10.97
CA PHE A 227 -13.93 13.32 10.17
C PHE A 227 -12.66 13.39 11.01
N ILE A 228 -12.63 14.29 12.01
CA ILE A 228 -11.48 14.43 12.92
C ILE A 228 -11.26 13.16 13.75
N ARG A 229 -12.34 12.47 14.17
CA ARG A 229 -12.24 11.19 14.89
C ARG A 229 -11.55 10.14 14.02
N VAL A 230 -11.96 10.03 12.77
CA VAL A 230 -11.37 9.10 11.80
C VAL A 230 -9.90 9.43 11.57
N CYS A 231 -9.57 10.69 11.30
CA CYS A 231 -8.18 11.15 11.19
C CYS A 231 -7.33 10.73 12.40
N LYS A 232 -7.84 10.94 13.62
CA LYS A 232 -7.15 10.55 14.85
C LYS A 232 -7.02 9.04 15.03
N ASN A 233 -7.98 8.25 14.58
CA ASN A 233 -7.93 6.79 14.67
C ASN A 233 -6.91 6.19 13.70
N LEU A 234 -6.76 6.76 12.51
CA LEU A 234 -5.90 6.23 11.45
C LEU A 234 -4.43 6.10 11.87
N TYR A 235 -3.90 7.00 12.70
CA TYR A 235 -2.48 6.98 13.11
C TYR A 235 -2.22 6.37 14.49
N ARG A 236 -3.21 5.73 15.14
CA ARG A 236 -3.07 5.20 16.51
C ARG A 236 -2.11 4.02 16.65
N TYR A 237 -1.91 3.25 15.60
CA TYR A 237 -1.02 2.10 15.65
C TYR A 237 0.44 2.55 15.56
N GLU A 238 1.29 2.09 16.48
CA GLU A 238 2.73 2.40 16.56
C GLU A 238 3.10 3.90 16.54
N SER A 239 2.14 4.79 16.69
CA SER A 239 2.40 6.22 16.64
C SER A 239 2.96 6.74 17.98
N ILE A 240 4.06 7.47 17.92
CA ILE A 240 4.66 8.15 19.05
C ILE A 240 4.05 9.55 19.17
N GLY A 241 3.11 9.73 20.09
CA GLY A 241 2.50 11.03 20.39
C GLY A 241 1.20 11.31 19.65
N GLN A 242 0.73 12.55 19.79
CA GLN A 242 -0.53 13.03 19.21
C GLN A 242 -0.30 14.30 18.37
N LEU A 243 -1.18 14.51 17.39
CA LEU A 243 -1.21 15.76 16.65
C LEU A 243 -1.57 16.94 17.59
N SER A 244 -0.79 18.01 17.48
CA SER A 244 -0.95 19.26 18.21
C SER A 244 -0.72 20.44 17.26
N GLN A 245 -0.85 21.67 17.78
CA GLN A 245 -0.50 22.86 16.98
C GLN A 245 0.99 22.91 16.61
N SER A 246 1.85 22.42 17.50
CA SER A 246 3.30 22.35 17.27
C SER A 246 3.73 21.11 16.47
N ARG A 247 2.89 20.08 16.39
CA ARG A 247 3.09 18.87 15.59
C ARG A 247 1.94 18.74 14.61
N GLY A 248 2.02 19.45 13.50
CA GLY A 248 0.95 19.59 12.50
C GLY A 248 0.70 18.37 11.65
N TYR A 249 1.59 17.37 11.63
CA TYR A 249 1.44 16.13 10.88
C TYR A 249 1.99 14.90 11.62
N ILE A 250 1.49 13.75 11.28
CA ILE A 250 2.02 12.43 11.70
C ILE A 250 2.06 11.50 10.48
N THR A 251 3.16 10.80 10.33
CA THR A 251 3.29 9.64 9.46
C THR A 251 3.31 8.38 10.30
N GLY A 252 2.67 7.33 9.86
CA GLY A 252 2.61 6.07 10.61
C GLY A 252 2.19 4.90 9.74
N THR A 253 2.05 3.76 10.36
CA THR A 253 1.51 2.55 9.74
C THR A 253 0.26 2.11 10.49
N ARG A 254 -0.64 1.42 9.80
CA ARG A 254 -1.73 0.65 10.42
C ARG A 254 -1.26 -0.79 10.66
N LYS A 255 -2.03 -1.55 11.41
CA LYS A 255 -1.71 -2.97 11.71
C LYS A 255 -1.66 -3.84 10.44
N ASP A 256 -2.42 -3.48 9.41
CA ASP A 256 -2.40 -4.13 8.09
C ASP A 256 -1.19 -3.75 7.21
N GLY A 257 -0.24 -2.98 7.74
CA GLY A 257 0.94 -2.49 7.01
C GLY A 257 0.69 -1.25 6.15
N SER A 258 -0.55 -0.77 6.03
CA SER A 258 -0.87 0.43 5.26
C SER A 258 -0.17 1.66 5.84
N ARG A 259 0.43 2.48 4.97
CA ARG A 259 1.04 3.77 5.35
C ARG A 259 -0.04 4.81 5.54
N VAL A 260 0.09 5.59 6.59
CA VAL A 260 -0.84 6.67 6.93
C VAL A 260 -0.09 7.98 7.05
N VAL A 261 -0.65 9.04 6.48
CA VAL A 261 -0.23 10.43 6.72
C VAL A 261 -1.49 11.20 7.13
N VAL A 262 -1.40 11.89 8.27
CA VAL A 262 -2.48 12.77 8.75
C VAL A 262 -1.90 14.14 9.04
N MET A 263 -2.60 15.18 8.58
CA MET A 263 -2.23 16.57 8.79
C MET A 263 -3.40 17.34 9.39
N ARG A 264 -3.08 18.45 10.07
CA ARG A 264 -4.08 19.32 10.69
C ARG A 264 -3.70 20.80 10.60
N PRO A 265 -4.68 21.72 10.73
CA PRO A 265 -4.40 23.13 10.92
C PRO A 265 -3.57 23.41 12.19
N PRO A 266 -2.66 24.41 12.15
CA PRO A 266 -2.40 25.36 11.06
C PRO A 266 -1.36 24.89 10.03
N PHE A 267 -0.82 23.68 10.14
CA PHE A 267 0.16 23.15 9.21
C PHE A 267 -0.44 22.91 7.81
N SER A 268 -1.66 22.42 7.73
CA SER A 268 -2.49 22.32 6.53
C SER A 268 -3.71 23.22 6.64
N GLU A 269 -4.36 23.57 5.54
CA GLU A 269 -5.57 24.41 5.55
C GLU A 269 -6.72 23.72 6.30
N THR A 270 -6.82 22.41 6.18
CA THR A 270 -7.86 21.57 6.77
C THR A 270 -7.25 20.33 7.40
N TRP A 271 -8.07 19.53 8.08
CA TRP A 271 -7.69 18.16 8.40
C TRP A 271 -7.64 17.34 7.12
N VAL A 272 -6.55 16.58 6.93
CA VAL A 272 -6.31 15.76 5.73
C VAL A 272 -5.76 14.43 6.16
N PHE A 273 -6.18 13.37 5.48
CA PHE A 273 -5.54 12.07 5.62
C PHE A 273 -5.25 11.44 4.26
N PHE A 274 -4.19 10.64 4.23
CA PHE A 274 -3.84 9.73 3.15
C PHE A 274 -3.56 8.36 3.76
N VAL A 275 -4.22 7.34 3.23
CA VAL A 275 -3.92 5.93 3.52
C VAL A 275 -3.45 5.30 2.23
N ARG A 276 -2.23 4.77 2.22
CA ARG A 276 -1.70 4.00 1.10
C ARG A 276 -1.62 2.55 1.50
N LYS A 277 -2.30 1.71 0.76
CA LYS A 277 -2.30 0.26 0.99
C LYS A 277 -1.22 -0.39 0.13
N PHE A 278 -0.67 -1.47 0.66
CA PHE A 278 0.27 -2.31 -0.05
C PHE A 278 -0.39 -3.67 -0.24
N ASP A 279 -0.62 -4.07 -1.49
CA ASP A 279 -1.30 -5.32 -1.79
C ASP A 279 -0.42 -6.51 -1.40
N MET A 280 -0.82 -7.21 -0.31
CA MET A 280 -0.15 -8.41 0.20
C MET A 280 -0.49 -9.67 -0.61
N ALA A 281 -1.63 -9.68 -1.29
CA ALA A 281 -2.24 -10.90 -1.78
C ALA A 281 -1.72 -11.38 -3.14
N LYS A 282 -1.12 -10.51 -3.95
CA LYS A 282 -0.61 -10.90 -5.26
C LYS A 282 0.82 -11.42 -5.13
N GLN A 283 1.04 -12.73 -5.33
CA GLN A 283 2.33 -13.22 -5.79
C GLN A 283 2.63 -12.53 -7.12
N LEU A 284 3.45 -11.49 -7.04
CA LEU A 284 3.85 -10.73 -8.22
C LEU A 284 4.96 -11.52 -8.92
N GLU A 285 4.57 -12.53 -9.69
CA GLU A 285 5.49 -13.16 -10.63
C GLU A 285 5.80 -12.15 -11.74
N LEU A 286 7.05 -12.08 -12.12
CA LEU A 286 7.49 -11.12 -13.15
C LEU A 286 6.75 -11.34 -14.47
N GLU A 287 6.38 -12.58 -14.76
CA GLU A 287 5.58 -12.99 -15.92
C GLU A 287 4.22 -12.28 -15.98
N GLY A 288 3.54 -12.17 -14.84
CA GLY A 288 2.26 -11.47 -14.72
C GLY A 288 2.40 -9.94 -14.92
N ILE A 289 3.50 -9.36 -14.41
CA ILE A 289 3.78 -7.93 -14.56
C ILE A 289 4.13 -7.58 -16.02
N LEU A 290 4.88 -8.44 -16.70
CA LEU A 290 5.41 -8.18 -18.04
C LEU A 290 4.50 -8.64 -19.19
N LYS A 291 3.34 -9.25 -18.92
CA LYS A 291 2.52 -9.89 -19.96
C LYS A 291 3.40 -10.85 -20.81
N TRP A 292 3.81 -11.95 -20.20
CA TRP A 292 4.87 -12.89 -20.61
C TRP A 292 4.97 -13.23 -22.11
N ASP A 293 3.85 -13.40 -22.79
CA ASP A 293 3.82 -13.86 -24.19
C ASP A 293 4.56 -12.93 -25.17
N THR A 294 4.67 -11.66 -24.83
CA THR A 294 5.29 -10.63 -25.68
C THR A 294 6.66 -10.15 -25.18
N ASN A 295 7.04 -10.49 -23.94
CA ASN A 295 8.14 -9.81 -23.24
C ASN A 295 9.27 -10.74 -22.76
N ARG A 296 9.48 -11.87 -23.43
CA ARG A 296 10.49 -12.88 -23.06
C ARG A 296 11.92 -12.35 -22.93
N ASP A 297 12.28 -11.40 -23.79
CA ASP A 297 13.66 -10.87 -23.79
C ASP A 297 13.93 -9.97 -22.58
N ILE A 298 12.94 -9.15 -22.15
CA ILE A 298 13.04 -8.38 -20.90
C ILE A 298 13.13 -9.32 -19.70
N TYR A 299 12.26 -10.33 -19.63
CA TYR A 299 12.29 -11.30 -18.56
C TYR A 299 13.66 -11.98 -18.43
N ARG A 300 14.20 -12.47 -19.54
CA ARG A 300 15.54 -13.09 -19.58
C ARG A 300 16.62 -12.12 -19.14
N MET A 301 16.59 -10.89 -19.65
CA MET A 301 17.53 -9.85 -19.27
C MET A 301 17.51 -9.60 -17.77
N LEU A 302 16.35 -9.33 -17.18
CA LEU A 302 16.19 -9.08 -15.75
C LEU A 302 16.60 -10.28 -14.90
N LYS A 303 16.19 -11.50 -15.29
CA LYS A 303 16.60 -12.74 -14.64
C LYS A 303 18.13 -12.85 -14.54
N TRP A 304 18.82 -12.61 -15.65
CA TRP A 304 20.28 -12.78 -15.68
C TRP A 304 21.04 -11.64 -15.01
N ILE A 305 20.52 -10.42 -15.03
CA ILE A 305 21.06 -9.30 -14.26
C ILE A 305 21.07 -9.66 -12.75
N VAL A 306 19.95 -10.14 -12.22
CA VAL A 306 19.84 -10.49 -10.80
C VAL A 306 20.65 -11.74 -10.44
N LYS A 307 20.53 -12.83 -11.23
CA LYS A 307 21.32 -14.05 -11.00
C LYS A 307 22.82 -13.81 -11.13
N GLY A 308 23.22 -12.90 -12.00
CA GLY A 308 24.59 -12.47 -12.19
C GLY A 308 25.09 -11.45 -11.16
N CYS A 309 24.34 -11.21 -10.10
CA CYS A 309 24.71 -10.31 -8.99
C CYS A 309 25.11 -8.90 -9.44
N GLN A 310 24.39 -8.32 -10.40
CA GLN A 310 24.68 -6.97 -10.88
C GLN A 310 23.91 -5.93 -10.08
N VAL A 311 24.60 -4.85 -9.68
CA VAL A 311 23.97 -3.71 -9.00
C VAL A 311 23.05 -2.99 -9.97
N MET A 312 21.76 -2.84 -9.57
CA MET A 312 20.75 -2.25 -10.42
C MET A 312 19.82 -1.31 -9.67
N GLY A 313 19.49 -0.19 -10.31
CA GLY A 313 18.41 0.72 -9.90
C GLY A 313 17.15 0.47 -10.71
N VAL A 314 16.00 0.47 -10.05
CA VAL A 314 14.69 0.58 -10.68
C VAL A 314 14.23 2.02 -10.54
N THR A 315 14.18 2.75 -11.65
CA THR A 315 13.90 4.19 -11.67
C THR A 315 12.55 4.51 -12.30
N GLY A 316 12.10 5.75 -12.17
CA GLY A 316 10.85 6.24 -12.75
C GLY A 316 10.05 7.14 -11.83
N ASN A 317 8.95 7.67 -12.33
CA ASN A 317 8.07 8.58 -11.60
C ASN A 317 7.32 7.89 -10.45
N GLN A 318 6.67 8.68 -9.60
CA GLN A 318 5.82 8.15 -8.53
C GLN A 318 4.65 7.34 -9.13
N GLY A 319 4.39 6.14 -8.57
CA GLY A 319 3.30 5.27 -9.03
C GLY A 319 3.58 4.52 -10.33
N SER A 320 4.81 4.56 -10.88
CA SER A 320 5.19 3.83 -12.10
C SER A 320 5.40 2.31 -11.89
N GLY A 321 5.36 1.82 -10.65
CA GLY A 321 5.50 0.39 -10.36
C GLY A 321 6.90 -0.08 -9.98
N LYS A 322 7.82 0.85 -9.65
CA LYS A 322 9.21 0.52 -9.23
C LYS A 322 9.29 -0.53 -8.13
N THR A 323 8.59 -0.28 -7.03
CA THR A 323 8.57 -1.17 -5.86
C THR A 323 8.00 -2.55 -6.22
N THR A 324 6.96 -2.57 -7.06
CA THR A 324 6.34 -3.81 -7.58
C THR A 324 7.32 -4.64 -8.41
N LEU A 325 8.04 -3.99 -9.33
CA LEU A 325 9.07 -4.66 -10.13
C LEU A 325 10.21 -5.16 -9.25
N LEU A 326 10.70 -4.33 -8.31
CA LEU A 326 11.76 -4.73 -7.38
C LEU A 326 11.37 -5.98 -6.59
N MET A 327 10.14 -6.04 -6.05
CA MET A 327 9.62 -7.22 -5.35
C MET A 327 9.60 -8.48 -6.22
N ALA A 328 9.17 -8.35 -7.48
CA ALA A 328 9.13 -9.48 -8.41
C ALA A 328 10.51 -10.02 -8.76
N LEU A 329 11.53 -9.16 -8.78
CA LEU A 329 12.91 -9.54 -9.08
C LEU A 329 13.57 -10.38 -7.97
N ILE A 330 13.08 -10.32 -6.74
CA ILE A 330 13.61 -11.10 -5.60
C ILE A 330 13.58 -12.61 -5.87
N GLN A 331 12.62 -13.11 -6.65
CA GLN A 331 12.53 -14.52 -7.02
C GLN A 331 13.80 -15.06 -7.71
N PHE A 332 14.54 -14.21 -8.40
CA PHE A 332 15.76 -14.61 -9.11
C PHE A 332 17.04 -14.61 -8.24
N ILE A 333 16.98 -14.03 -7.05
CA ILE A 333 18.08 -14.11 -6.09
C ILE A 333 18.24 -15.56 -5.67
N PRO A 334 19.47 -16.16 -5.74
CA PRO A 334 19.70 -17.53 -5.26
C PRO A 334 19.18 -17.73 -3.84
N PHE A 335 18.50 -18.85 -3.59
CA PHE A 335 17.82 -19.10 -2.31
C PHE A 335 18.76 -19.07 -1.09
N ALA A 336 20.00 -19.49 -1.28
CA ALA A 336 21.01 -19.51 -0.22
C ALA A 336 21.53 -18.12 0.19
N TYR A 337 21.19 -17.07 -0.57
CA TYR A 337 21.67 -15.72 -0.27
C TYR A 337 20.83 -15.05 0.80
N THR A 338 21.51 -14.49 1.80
CA THR A 338 20.88 -13.71 2.87
C THR A 338 20.57 -12.30 2.36
N ILE A 339 19.34 -11.83 2.62
CA ILE A 339 18.85 -10.55 2.12
C ILE A 339 18.69 -9.56 3.27
N ARG A 340 19.23 -8.36 3.09
CA ARG A 340 19.11 -7.23 4.03
C ARG A 340 18.38 -6.09 3.35
N VAL A 341 17.34 -5.61 4.00
CA VAL A 341 16.41 -4.63 3.43
C VAL A 341 16.38 -3.39 4.29
N GLN A 342 16.53 -2.22 3.68
CA GLN A 342 16.29 -0.92 4.30
C GLN A 342 15.16 -0.21 3.58
N GLU A 343 14.18 0.26 4.34
CA GLU A 343 12.99 0.96 3.85
C GLU A 343 12.66 2.18 4.71
N LEU A 344 11.90 3.12 4.18
CA LEU A 344 11.28 4.18 4.97
C LEU A 344 10.04 3.63 5.72
N THR A 345 9.31 2.74 5.07
CA THR A 345 8.19 1.97 5.63
C THR A 345 8.26 0.57 5.03
N PHE A 346 7.79 -0.46 5.73
CA PHE A 346 7.84 -1.85 5.24
C PHE A 346 6.89 -2.09 4.05
N GLU A 347 7.19 -1.45 2.90
CA GLU A 347 6.40 -1.57 1.67
C GLU A 347 6.63 -2.89 0.95
N LEU A 348 7.88 -3.38 0.96
CA LEU A 348 8.27 -4.60 0.25
C LEU A 348 7.72 -5.86 0.92
N GLN A 349 7.56 -5.85 2.24
CA GLN A 349 7.05 -6.97 3.05
C GLN A 349 7.65 -8.33 2.66
N LEU A 350 8.94 -8.35 2.37
CA LEU A 350 9.63 -9.53 1.81
C LEU A 350 9.62 -10.74 2.75
N ARG A 351 9.58 -10.53 4.06
CA ARG A 351 9.51 -11.63 5.03
C ARG A 351 8.20 -12.39 4.96
N GLU A 352 7.09 -11.69 4.72
CA GLU A 352 5.76 -12.30 4.54
C GLU A 352 5.65 -13.01 3.20
N ARG A 353 6.25 -12.43 2.16
CA ARG A 353 6.22 -12.98 0.79
C ARG A 353 7.14 -14.17 0.59
N TYR A 354 8.26 -14.19 1.30
CA TYR A 354 9.29 -15.21 1.19
C TYR A 354 9.64 -15.77 2.58
N PRO A 355 8.68 -16.45 3.27
CA PRO A 355 8.82 -16.83 4.68
C PRO A 355 9.98 -17.80 4.94
N ASP A 356 10.38 -18.58 3.94
CA ASP A 356 11.46 -19.56 4.06
C ASP A 356 12.85 -19.00 3.80
N ARG A 357 12.99 -17.69 3.49
CA ARG A 357 14.26 -17.04 3.20
C ARG A 357 14.84 -16.32 4.41
N ASN A 358 16.16 -16.24 4.46
CA ASN A 358 16.85 -15.42 5.46
C ASN A 358 16.78 -13.93 5.06
N ILE A 359 15.75 -13.24 5.56
CA ILE A 359 15.49 -11.82 5.28
C ILE A 359 15.41 -11.04 6.59
N LEU A 360 16.17 -9.96 6.68
CA LEU A 360 16.05 -8.94 7.73
C LEU A 360 15.66 -7.61 7.08
N SER A 361 14.51 -7.07 7.46
CA SER A 361 14.05 -5.75 7.05
C SER A 361 14.16 -4.77 8.20
N LEU A 362 14.73 -3.61 7.95
CA LEU A 362 14.84 -2.49 8.87
C LEU A 362 14.17 -1.26 8.26
N ARG A 363 13.65 -0.38 9.11
CA ARG A 363 13.11 0.90 8.69
C ARG A 363 13.63 2.04 9.58
N GLU A 364 13.60 3.23 9.05
CA GLU A 364 13.79 4.44 9.80
C GLU A 364 12.65 4.67 10.81
N THR A 365 12.98 5.22 11.97
CA THR A 365 12.04 5.62 13.01
C THR A 365 12.35 7.04 13.47
N GLU A 366 11.51 7.63 14.31
CA GLU A 366 11.78 8.98 14.86
C GLU A 366 13.09 9.05 15.69
N SER A 367 13.56 7.93 16.21
CA SER A 367 14.74 7.84 17.10
C SER A 367 15.94 7.12 16.49
N ILE A 368 15.75 6.46 15.33
CA ILE A 368 16.82 5.72 14.65
C ILE A 368 16.79 6.15 13.18
N SER A 369 17.86 6.77 12.73
CA SER A 369 18.00 7.22 11.35
C SER A 369 18.19 6.05 10.39
N GLY A 370 17.89 6.30 9.11
CA GLY A 370 18.18 5.34 8.04
C GLY A 370 19.67 4.97 8.00
N GLN A 371 20.57 5.92 8.26
CA GLN A 371 22.01 5.68 8.31
C GLN A 371 22.40 4.71 9.43
N GLU A 372 21.87 4.87 10.64
CA GLU A 372 22.15 3.95 11.76
C GLU A 372 21.65 2.54 11.46
N ALA A 373 20.45 2.41 10.84
CA ALA A 373 19.92 1.12 10.43
C ALA A 373 20.82 0.45 9.38
N LEU A 374 21.32 1.21 8.41
CA LEU A 374 22.22 0.73 7.39
C LEU A 374 23.58 0.28 7.96
N ASP A 375 24.15 1.02 8.92
CA ASP A 375 25.39 0.63 9.60
C ASP A 375 25.21 -0.65 10.44
N LEU A 376 24.00 -0.87 10.96
CA LEU A 376 23.65 -2.12 11.62
C LEU A 376 23.60 -3.29 10.62
N LEU A 377 23.03 -3.08 9.43
CA LEU A 377 22.96 -4.12 8.40
C LEU A 377 24.33 -4.67 8.01
N LYS A 378 25.39 -3.84 7.97
CA LYS A 378 26.78 -4.29 7.73
C LYS A 378 27.28 -5.34 8.73
N LYS A 379 26.67 -5.41 9.93
CA LYS A 379 27.03 -6.34 11.01
C LYS A 379 26.21 -7.63 11.01
N THR A 380 25.38 -7.85 10.00
CA THR A 380 24.36 -8.93 9.99
C THR A 380 24.56 -9.98 8.88
N ASP A 381 25.77 -10.22 8.41
CA ASP A 381 26.10 -11.23 7.39
C ASP A 381 25.20 -11.17 6.14
N GLY A 382 24.88 -9.98 5.68
CA GLY A 382 24.04 -9.76 4.49
C GLY A 382 24.82 -9.97 3.19
N MET A 383 24.36 -10.88 2.33
CA MET A 383 24.95 -11.06 0.99
C MET A 383 24.34 -10.10 -0.02
N VAL A 384 23.04 -9.87 0.06
CA VAL A 384 22.30 -8.98 -0.86
C VAL A 384 21.68 -7.84 -0.07
N THR A 385 21.87 -6.62 -0.54
CA THR A 385 21.25 -5.43 0.05
C THR A 385 20.15 -4.91 -0.86
N ILE A 386 19.00 -4.62 -0.28
CA ILE A 386 17.86 -4.02 -0.96
C ILE A 386 17.50 -2.71 -0.28
N LEU A 387 17.49 -1.62 -1.05
CA LEU A 387 17.02 -0.34 -0.59
C LEU A 387 15.65 -0.07 -1.22
N GLY A 388 14.60 -0.08 -0.39
CA GLY A 388 13.23 0.10 -0.85
C GLY A 388 13.05 1.42 -1.61
N GLU A 389 13.68 2.49 -1.11
CA GLU A 389 13.75 3.78 -1.79
C GLU A 389 15.02 4.54 -1.38
N VAL A 390 15.75 5.04 -2.36
CA VAL A 390 16.89 5.96 -2.14
C VAL A 390 16.35 7.39 -2.25
N ALA A 391 15.86 7.93 -1.13
CA ALA A 391 15.17 9.22 -1.08
C ALA A 391 16.02 10.37 -0.53
N THR A 392 17.05 10.08 0.27
CA THR A 392 17.91 11.09 0.91
C THR A 392 19.35 11.01 0.43
N HIS A 393 20.11 12.07 0.65
CA HIS A 393 21.52 12.12 0.26
C HIS A 393 22.39 11.13 1.06
N GLU A 394 22.06 10.96 2.35
CA GLU A 394 22.73 9.99 3.23
C GLU A 394 22.57 8.57 2.70
N VAL A 395 21.33 8.17 2.37
CA VAL A 395 21.02 6.84 1.83
C VAL A 395 21.67 6.64 0.46
N ALA A 396 21.72 7.68 -0.39
CA ALA A 396 22.38 7.63 -1.68
C ALA A 396 23.92 7.45 -1.55
N SER A 397 24.53 8.18 -0.62
CA SER A 397 25.96 8.02 -0.32
C SER A 397 26.27 6.62 0.20
N TRP A 398 25.45 6.13 1.10
CA TRP A 398 25.58 4.81 1.67
C TRP A 398 25.39 3.69 0.62
N LEU A 399 24.42 3.83 -0.29
CA LEU A 399 24.22 2.92 -1.43
C LEU A 399 25.54 2.64 -2.17
N ILE A 400 26.26 3.70 -2.52
CA ILE A 400 27.51 3.58 -3.25
C ILE A 400 28.58 2.84 -2.42
N GLN A 401 28.69 3.17 -1.14
CA GLN A 401 29.64 2.48 -0.24
C GLN A 401 29.33 0.98 -0.12
N VAL A 402 28.05 0.61 0.07
CA VAL A 402 27.66 -0.79 0.23
C VAL A 402 27.82 -1.57 -1.06
N ALA A 403 27.45 -0.97 -2.19
CA ALA A 403 27.60 -1.60 -3.49
C ALA A 403 29.08 -1.93 -3.82
N GLN A 404 30.03 -1.18 -3.24
CA GLN A 404 31.47 -1.41 -3.44
C GLN A 404 32.09 -2.39 -2.45
N THR A 405 31.63 -2.43 -1.21
CA THR A 405 32.42 -3.06 -0.14
C THR A 405 31.70 -4.08 0.71
N ALA A 406 30.41 -3.96 0.92
CA ALA A 406 29.69 -4.71 1.97
C ALA A 406 28.65 -5.70 1.45
N SER A 407 28.30 -5.65 0.18
CA SER A 407 27.27 -6.47 -0.42
C SER A 407 27.79 -7.16 -1.68
N LEU A 408 27.35 -8.38 -1.93
CA LEU A 408 27.64 -9.07 -3.19
C LEU A 408 27.03 -8.30 -4.37
N PHE A 409 25.80 -7.82 -4.18
CA PHE A 409 25.17 -6.84 -5.06
C PHE A 409 24.02 -6.12 -4.34
N THR A 410 23.60 -5.00 -4.90
CA THR A 410 22.54 -4.15 -4.34
C THR A 410 21.47 -3.87 -5.37
N MET A 411 20.22 -3.89 -4.93
CA MET A 411 19.07 -3.47 -5.73
C MET A 411 18.35 -2.32 -5.00
N PHE A 412 17.88 -1.33 -5.75
CA PHE A 412 17.24 -0.16 -5.13
C PHE A 412 16.19 0.46 -6.04
N THR A 413 15.26 1.26 -5.46
CA THR A 413 14.42 2.16 -6.24
C THR A 413 14.85 3.61 -6.08
N HIS A 414 14.68 4.42 -7.12
CA HIS A 414 15.00 5.85 -7.09
C HIS A 414 14.11 6.65 -8.04
N HIS A 415 13.88 7.93 -7.69
CA HIS A 415 13.17 8.86 -8.53
C HIS A 415 14.15 9.59 -9.48
N ALA A 416 14.31 9.04 -10.68
CA ALA A 416 15.07 9.68 -11.76
C ALA A 416 14.31 9.54 -13.08
N LYS A 417 14.37 10.55 -13.93
CA LYS A 417 13.73 10.55 -15.26
C LYS A 417 14.62 9.94 -16.35
N THR A 418 15.92 10.00 -16.19
CA THR A 418 16.90 9.47 -17.12
C THR A 418 18.05 8.83 -16.37
N THR A 419 18.79 7.91 -17.02
CA THR A 419 20.02 7.32 -16.47
C THR A 419 21.05 8.39 -16.13
N LYS A 420 21.16 9.45 -16.94
CA LYS A 420 22.02 10.59 -16.65
C LYS A 420 21.63 11.26 -15.33
N THR A 421 20.34 11.57 -15.12
CA THR A 421 19.86 12.20 -13.88
C THR A 421 19.99 11.30 -12.68
N LEU A 422 19.89 9.98 -12.83
CA LEU A 422 20.21 9.01 -11.78
C LEU A 422 21.67 9.15 -11.32
N VAL A 423 22.60 9.05 -12.26
CA VAL A 423 24.03 9.08 -11.96
C VAL A 423 24.46 10.45 -11.39
N GLU A 424 24.02 11.55 -11.99
CA GLU A 424 24.31 12.90 -11.51
C GLU A 424 23.71 13.17 -10.12
N GLY A 425 22.48 12.69 -9.86
CA GLY A 425 21.82 12.81 -8.57
C GLY A 425 22.60 12.09 -7.47
N LEU A 426 23.04 10.88 -7.71
CA LEU A 426 23.85 10.11 -6.77
C LEU A 426 25.25 10.72 -6.56
N ARG A 427 25.91 11.21 -7.64
CA ARG A 427 27.16 11.98 -7.52
C ARG A 427 26.98 13.22 -6.62
N ASN A 428 25.93 13.99 -6.86
CA ASN A 428 25.64 15.20 -6.07
C ASN A 428 25.39 14.86 -4.59
N ALA A 429 24.77 13.70 -4.32
CA ALA A 429 24.58 13.22 -2.96
C ALA A 429 25.93 12.92 -2.27
N LEU A 430 26.86 12.25 -2.94
CA LEU A 430 28.20 11.99 -2.43
C LEU A 430 28.97 13.27 -2.08
N LEU A 431 28.87 14.29 -2.94
CA LEU A 431 29.51 15.59 -2.73
C LEU A 431 28.88 16.33 -1.54
N LYS A 432 27.56 16.31 -1.42
CA LYS A 432 26.82 16.99 -0.37
C LYS A 432 27.07 16.40 1.02
N GLU A 433 27.17 15.07 1.11
CA GLU A 433 27.52 14.38 2.36
C GLU A 433 28.98 14.58 2.79
N GLY A 434 29.80 15.24 1.97
CA GLY A 434 31.17 15.60 2.29
C GLY A 434 32.18 14.44 2.23
N GLY A 435 31.74 13.27 1.75
CA GLY A 435 32.64 12.13 1.54
C GLY A 435 33.64 12.32 0.41
N PHE A 436 33.31 13.21 -0.53
CA PHE A 436 34.15 13.55 -1.69
C PHE A 436 34.13 15.06 -1.91
N GLN A 437 35.26 15.62 -2.30
CA GLN A 437 35.42 17.04 -2.69
C GLN A 437 35.60 17.21 -4.20
N ASN A 438 35.96 16.13 -4.89
CA ASN A 438 36.19 16.13 -6.32
C ASN A 438 35.04 15.48 -7.08
N GLU A 439 34.43 16.25 -7.99
CA GLU A 439 33.27 15.84 -8.78
C GLU A 439 33.57 14.63 -9.68
N THR A 440 34.74 14.60 -10.31
CA THR A 440 35.16 13.50 -11.20
C THR A 440 35.29 12.20 -10.41
N ILE A 441 35.95 12.24 -9.25
CA ILE A 441 36.11 11.08 -8.38
C ILE A 441 34.73 10.59 -7.90
N ALA A 442 33.86 11.50 -7.46
CA ALA A 442 32.50 11.12 -7.04
C ALA A 442 31.70 10.48 -8.17
N LEU A 443 31.82 10.99 -9.40
CA LEU A 443 31.18 10.42 -10.58
C LEU A 443 31.72 9.01 -10.89
N GLU A 444 33.03 8.83 -10.85
CA GLU A 444 33.68 7.53 -11.05
C GLU A 444 33.19 6.49 -10.03
N GLN A 445 33.05 6.88 -8.77
CA GLN A 445 32.51 6.01 -7.72
C GLN A 445 31.09 5.55 -8.04
N VAL A 446 30.21 6.43 -8.50
CA VAL A 446 28.85 6.08 -8.89
C VAL A 446 28.83 5.14 -10.09
N VAL A 447 29.54 5.49 -11.17
CA VAL A 447 29.54 4.72 -12.42
C VAL A 447 30.18 3.33 -12.24
N SER A 448 31.19 3.21 -11.37
CA SER A 448 31.79 1.91 -11.05
C SER A 448 30.89 1.02 -10.19
N SER A 449 29.99 1.63 -9.41
CA SER A 449 29.11 0.90 -8.47
C SER A 449 27.84 0.38 -9.11
N ILE A 450 27.19 1.17 -9.98
CA ILE A 450 25.88 0.83 -10.55
C ILE A 450 26.06 0.35 -11.98
N ARG A 451 25.52 -0.84 -12.27
CA ARG A 451 25.66 -1.45 -13.60
C ARG A 451 24.42 -1.26 -14.47
N PHE A 452 23.21 -1.25 -13.90
CA PHE A 452 21.97 -1.18 -14.65
C PHE A 452 21.01 -0.16 -14.09
N ASP A 453 20.31 0.53 -14.99
CA ASP A 453 19.12 1.34 -14.76
C ASP A 453 17.94 0.71 -15.49
N VAL A 454 16.92 0.28 -14.75
CA VAL A 454 15.65 -0.23 -15.29
C VAL A 454 14.58 0.84 -15.08
N HIS A 455 14.22 1.52 -16.15
CA HIS A 455 13.32 2.65 -16.08
C HIS A 455 11.86 2.25 -16.30
N MET A 456 11.02 2.62 -15.33
CA MET A 456 9.58 2.36 -15.33
C MET A 456 8.80 3.62 -15.68
N GLU A 457 7.87 3.49 -16.59
CA GLU A 457 6.92 4.55 -16.94
C GLU A 457 5.47 4.13 -16.73
N LYS A 458 4.58 5.12 -16.75
CA LYS A 458 3.14 4.95 -16.60
C LYS A 458 2.43 5.82 -17.63
N THR A 459 1.48 5.24 -18.38
CA THR A 459 0.62 5.98 -19.30
C THR A 459 -0.40 6.85 -18.55
N ARG A 460 -1.09 7.72 -19.25
CA ARG A 460 -2.19 8.51 -18.67
C ARG A 460 -3.35 7.63 -18.20
N GLU A 461 -3.57 6.52 -18.87
CA GLU A 461 -4.59 5.52 -18.57
C GLU A 461 -4.24 4.62 -17.37
N GLY A 462 -3.02 4.79 -16.82
CA GLY A 462 -2.56 4.05 -15.64
C GLY A 462 -1.77 2.78 -15.96
N GLU A 463 -1.59 2.39 -17.23
CA GLU A 463 -0.78 1.24 -17.59
C GLU A 463 0.70 1.47 -17.25
N ARG A 464 1.36 0.46 -16.68
CA ARG A 464 2.75 0.50 -16.23
C ARG A 464 3.60 -0.42 -17.11
N TYR A 465 4.76 0.05 -17.53
CA TYR A 465 5.67 -0.71 -18.38
C TYR A 465 7.13 -0.32 -18.11
N ILE A 466 8.05 -1.18 -18.49
CA ILE A 466 9.48 -0.86 -18.49
C ILE A 466 9.76 -0.06 -19.77
N GLU A 467 10.13 1.21 -19.64
CA GLU A 467 10.47 2.02 -20.79
C GLU A 467 11.79 1.57 -21.43
N ARG A 468 12.80 1.31 -20.59
CA ARG A 468 14.12 0.86 -21.05
C ARG A 468 14.89 0.10 -19.98
N ILE A 469 15.83 -0.73 -20.41
CA ILE A 469 16.91 -1.29 -19.61
C ILE A 469 18.21 -0.74 -20.16
N THR A 470 18.92 0.03 -19.34
CA THR A 470 20.15 0.73 -19.73
C THR A 470 21.34 0.15 -18.96
N GLU A 471 22.41 -0.19 -19.66
CA GLU A 471 23.70 -0.53 -19.08
C GLU A 471 24.53 0.74 -18.86
N ILE A 472 25.07 0.90 -17.65
CA ILE A 472 26.00 1.96 -17.27
C ILE A 472 27.42 1.39 -17.36
N ILE A 473 28.28 2.03 -18.16
CA ILE A 473 29.62 1.53 -18.48
C ILE A 473 30.66 2.46 -17.87
N PRO A 474 31.52 1.98 -16.97
CA PRO A 474 32.67 2.77 -16.50
C PRO A 474 33.54 3.22 -17.68
N ASN A 475 33.75 4.53 -17.80
CA ASN A 475 34.61 5.10 -18.80
C ASN A 475 35.68 5.95 -18.10
N TYR A 476 36.89 5.40 -18.02
CA TYR A 476 38.02 6.06 -17.36
C TYR A 476 38.80 7.00 -18.29
N GLN A 477 38.40 7.12 -19.56
CA GLN A 477 39.15 7.90 -20.57
C GLN A 477 38.46 9.21 -20.96
N GLN A 478 37.17 9.38 -20.65
CA GLN A 478 36.40 10.60 -21.00
C GLN A 478 35.55 11.04 -19.81
N GLU A 479 35.44 12.36 -19.64
CA GLU A 479 34.49 12.93 -18.67
C GLU A 479 33.06 12.62 -19.09
N GLY A 480 32.25 12.09 -18.16
CA GLY A 480 30.83 11.86 -18.36
C GLY A 480 30.37 10.43 -18.13
N VAL A 481 29.08 10.20 -18.32
CA VAL A 481 28.41 8.90 -18.16
C VAL A 481 28.30 8.24 -19.52
N LEU A 482 28.99 7.10 -19.70
CA LEU A 482 28.75 6.24 -20.85
C LEU A 482 27.65 5.25 -20.48
N SER A 483 26.55 5.30 -21.22
CA SER A 483 25.44 4.37 -21.06
C SER A 483 24.90 3.91 -22.40
N ARG A 484 24.32 2.71 -22.44
CA ARG A 484 23.67 2.20 -23.65
C ARG A 484 22.34 1.55 -23.28
N ASP A 485 21.31 1.87 -24.03
CA ASP A 485 20.02 1.20 -23.91
C ASP A 485 20.12 -0.19 -24.54
N LEU A 486 19.85 -1.23 -23.76
CA LEU A 486 19.84 -2.61 -24.24
C LEU A 486 18.49 -2.97 -24.85
N ILE A 487 17.43 -2.66 -24.13
CA ILE A 487 16.04 -2.89 -24.54
C ILE A 487 15.26 -1.61 -24.32
N VAL A 488 14.41 -1.23 -25.28
CA VAL A 488 13.56 -0.03 -25.22
C VAL A 488 12.15 -0.37 -25.67
N TRP A 489 11.15 0.23 -25.04
CA TRP A 489 9.76 0.19 -25.47
C TRP A 489 9.53 1.18 -26.60
N GLU A 490 9.15 0.71 -27.78
CA GLU A 490 8.86 1.53 -28.95
C GLU A 490 7.60 1.03 -29.68
N LYS A 491 6.67 1.92 -29.96
CA LYS A 491 5.47 1.65 -30.75
C LYS A 491 4.69 0.40 -30.32
N GLY A 492 4.58 0.17 -29.03
CA GLY A 492 3.79 -0.95 -28.48
C GLY A 492 4.54 -2.30 -28.39
N SER A 493 5.86 -2.31 -28.59
CA SER A 493 6.69 -3.51 -28.47
C SER A 493 8.07 -3.20 -27.90
N TYR A 494 8.73 -4.23 -27.36
CA TYR A 494 10.12 -4.12 -26.92
C TYR A 494 11.09 -4.37 -28.06
N VAL A 495 12.07 -3.50 -28.22
CA VAL A 495 13.12 -3.56 -29.23
C VAL A 495 14.48 -3.69 -28.57
N ILE A 496 15.25 -4.69 -28.97
CA ILE A 496 16.64 -4.83 -28.56
C ILE A 496 17.47 -3.81 -29.38
N LYS A 497 18.10 -2.86 -28.68
CA LYS A 497 18.90 -1.78 -29.29
C LYS A 497 20.38 -2.11 -29.32
N ASN A 498 20.89 -2.63 -28.25
CA ASN A 498 22.31 -2.93 -28.12
C ASN A 498 22.52 -4.24 -27.37
N GLN A 499 23.69 -4.79 -27.56
CA GLN A 499 24.19 -5.91 -26.79
C GLN A 499 24.79 -5.44 -25.46
N MET A 500 24.70 -6.28 -24.44
CA MET A 500 25.41 -6.08 -23.19
C MET A 500 26.92 -6.11 -23.44
N SER A 501 27.70 -5.29 -22.74
CA SER A 501 29.16 -5.25 -22.87
C SER A 501 29.81 -6.59 -22.54
N LYS A 502 30.99 -6.85 -23.13
CA LYS A 502 31.74 -8.06 -22.84
C LYS A 502 32.12 -8.14 -21.36
N GLU A 503 32.48 -7.02 -20.76
CA GLU A 503 32.82 -6.87 -19.35
C GLU A 503 31.66 -7.28 -18.45
N THR A 504 30.44 -6.81 -18.76
CA THR A 504 29.25 -7.15 -17.98
C THR A 504 28.81 -8.60 -18.18
N LYS A 505 28.85 -9.12 -19.41
CA LYS A 505 28.65 -10.56 -19.68
C LYS A 505 29.60 -11.43 -18.84
N TYR A 506 30.89 -11.06 -18.82
CA TYR A 506 31.88 -11.78 -18.03
C TYR A 506 31.64 -11.67 -16.53
N ALA A 507 31.26 -10.49 -16.04
CA ALA A 507 30.91 -10.29 -14.64
C ALA A 507 29.71 -11.16 -14.21
N ILE A 508 28.66 -11.23 -15.04
CA ILE A 508 27.49 -12.11 -14.80
C ILE A 508 27.94 -13.59 -14.73
N LEU A 509 28.70 -14.06 -15.71
CA LEU A 509 29.14 -15.45 -15.78
C LEU A 509 29.92 -15.90 -14.54
N ARG A 510 30.61 -15.02 -13.84
CA ARG A 510 31.37 -15.35 -12.61
C ARG A 510 30.47 -15.82 -11.47
N HIS A 511 29.23 -15.38 -11.41
CA HIS A 511 28.28 -15.69 -10.33
C HIS A 511 27.35 -16.87 -10.66
N LEU A 512 27.36 -17.36 -11.90
CA LEU A 512 26.47 -18.42 -12.34
C LEU A 512 27.09 -19.82 -12.13
N THR A 513 26.24 -20.79 -11.81
CA THR A 513 26.61 -22.20 -11.82
C THR A 513 26.93 -22.69 -13.24
N ALA A 514 27.56 -23.84 -13.38
CA ALA A 514 27.91 -24.40 -14.70
C ALA A 514 26.68 -24.56 -15.62
N LYS A 515 25.54 -25.02 -15.06
CA LYS A 515 24.29 -25.16 -15.78
C LYS A 515 23.72 -23.80 -16.19
N GLU A 516 23.74 -22.83 -15.30
CA GLU A 516 23.26 -21.48 -15.57
C GLU A 516 24.11 -20.74 -16.60
N LYS A 517 25.44 -20.98 -16.61
CA LYS A 517 26.33 -20.43 -17.65
C LYS A 517 25.91 -20.90 -19.04
N GLN A 518 25.63 -22.19 -19.18
CA GLN A 518 25.17 -22.73 -20.46
C GLN A 518 23.82 -22.09 -20.87
N GLN A 519 22.85 -22.01 -19.95
CA GLN A 519 21.57 -21.39 -20.22
C GLN A 519 21.70 -19.89 -20.58
N PHE A 520 22.55 -19.16 -19.86
CA PHE A 520 22.83 -17.76 -20.16
C PHE A 520 23.39 -17.59 -21.59
N LEU A 521 24.35 -18.40 -21.99
CA LEU A 521 24.91 -18.35 -23.33
C LEU A 521 23.90 -18.73 -24.41
N GLU A 522 23.03 -19.69 -24.16
CA GLU A 522 21.94 -20.07 -25.08
C GLU A 522 20.89 -18.96 -25.19
N GLU A 523 20.45 -18.37 -24.08
CA GLU A 523 19.40 -17.35 -24.04
C GLU A 523 19.88 -15.97 -24.49
N MET A 524 21.14 -15.62 -24.18
CA MET A 524 21.71 -14.29 -24.40
C MET A 524 22.76 -14.24 -25.50
N GLY A 525 23.38 -15.37 -25.87
CA GLY A 525 24.44 -15.47 -26.90
C GLY A 525 23.86 -15.43 -28.31
N ALA A 526 22.89 -16.27 -28.63
CA ALA A 526 22.39 -16.44 -30.00
C ALA A 526 21.64 -15.20 -30.57
N ARG A 527 21.12 -14.34 -29.70
CA ARG A 527 20.37 -13.11 -30.09
C ARG A 527 21.18 -11.83 -29.93
N TYR A 528 22.23 -11.86 -29.13
CA TYR A 528 23.04 -10.70 -28.78
C TYR A 528 24.43 -10.75 -29.40
N GLY A 529 24.64 -11.65 -30.40
CA GLY A 529 25.83 -11.77 -31.25
C GLY A 529 27.19 -11.93 -30.52
N ASP A 530 28.06 -12.66 -31.08
CA ASP A 530 29.46 -12.72 -30.62
C ASP A 530 30.23 -11.40 -30.79
#